data_5816e4b3d55a01076e1ec4f84ef043b8
#
_entry.id   5816e4b3d55a01076e1ec4f84ef043b8
#
_cell.length_a   1.000
_cell.length_b   1.000
_cell.length_c   1.000
_cell.angle_alpha   90.00
_cell.angle_beta   90.00
_cell.angle_gamma   90.00
#
_symmetry.space_group_name_H-M   'P 1'
#
loop_
_entity.id
_entity.type
_entity.pdbx_description
1 polymer ?
#
loop_
_entity_poly.entity_id
_entity_poly.type
_entity_poly.pdbx_seq_one_letter_code
_entity_poly.pdbx_strand_id
1 'polypeptide(L)'
;MGQVAKKPAVRGLDAERVRSSSRQNRVKKLPRIVSAAPVIHGVLKIVWNDGYEGVVDLRPTIARGRIFTYLQNAKNFAKVRVSEYGHSIEWINEKGQEIDFGADTLRSKAENQARLNEVASILQY
;
A
#
# COMPACT_ATOMS: atom_id res chain seq x y z
N MET A 1 0.64 -21.61 -23.79
CA MET A 1 1.07 -21.24 -23.73
C MET A 1 1.04 -20.68 -23.48
N GLY A 2 0.50 -20.64 -23.27
CA GLY A 2 0.81 -20.10 -22.79
C GLY A 2 0.36 -19.49 -22.39
N GLN A 3 0.09 -19.33 -21.84
CA GLN A 3 0.23 -18.79 -21.38
C GLN A 3 -0.31 -18.13 -20.99
N VAL A 4 -0.77 -18.63 -21.01
CA VAL A 4 -0.59 -18.05 -20.53
C VAL A 4 -1.17 -17.36 -20.23
N ALA A 5 -1.62 -17.59 -20.32
CA ALA A 5 -1.48 -16.99 -19.92
C ALA A 5 -2.14 -16.27 -19.68
N LYS A 6 -2.56 -16.18 -19.64
CA LYS A 6 -2.44 -15.58 -19.29
C LYS A 6 -3.05 -14.90 -19.01
N LYS A 7 -3.43 -15.01 -18.80
CA LYS A 7 -3.24 -14.49 -18.41
C LYS A 7 -3.84 -13.93 -18.05
N PRO A 8 -4.23 -14.23 -17.98
CA PRO A 8 -3.99 -13.75 -17.51
C PRO A 8 -4.27 -13.12 -17.05
N ALA A 9 -4.80 -13.83 -16.99
CA ALA A 9 -4.17 -13.54 -16.59
C ALA A 9 -4.26 -12.68 -16.08
N VAL A 10 -4.37 -12.74 -15.95
CA VAL A 10 -3.59 -12.35 -15.57
C VAL A 10 -3.78 -11.39 -15.22
N ARG A 11 -4.18 -11.44 -15.27
CA ARG A 11 -3.58 -11.20 -15.26
C ARG A 11 -3.39 -10.59 -14.90
N GLY A 12 -4.10 -10.77 -14.83
CA GLY A 12 -3.16 -10.96 -14.64
C GLY A 12 -3.04 -10.41 -14.49
N LEU A 13 -3.20 -10.90 -14.10
CA LEU A 13 -2.28 -11.00 -14.28
C LEU A 13 -2.11 -10.76 -14.29
N ASP A 14 -2.39 -11.25 -14.10
CA ASP A 14 -1.42 -11.51 -14.34
C ASP A 14 -1.21 -11.31 -14.24
N ALA A 15 -1.75 -12.00 -13.96
CA ALA A 15 -0.85 -12.17 -14.04
C ALA A 15 -0.43 -11.96 -14.06
N GLU A 16 -0.48 -11.99 -13.90
CA GLU A 16 0.49 -12.14 -14.06
C GLU A 16 0.99 -11.87 -14.08
N ARG A 17 0.45 -12.37 -13.98
CA ARG A 17 1.46 -12.41 -14.12
C ARG A 17 1.91 -12.46 -13.97
N VAL A 18 1.63 -13.08 -13.68
CA VAL A 18 2.68 -13.35 -13.58
C VAL A 18 2.96 -13.44 -13.70
N ARG A 19 2.99 -13.87 -13.71
CA ARG A 19 3.92 -14.29 -13.94
C ARG A 19 4.49 -14.42 -13.88
N SER A 20 4.37 -15.06 -13.66
CA SER A 20 5.49 -15.45 -13.59
C SER A 20 5.85 -15.49 -13.39
N SER A 21 6.07 -16.16 -13.20
CA SER A 21 7.11 -16.53 -12.93
C SER A 21 7.31 -16.74 -12.71
N SER A 22 7.34 -17.38 -12.51
CA SER A 22 8.16 -17.83 -12.18
C SER A 22 8.37 -17.98 -12.15
N ARG A 23 8.25 -18.43 -12.14
CA ARG A 23 8.99 -18.69 -11.94
C ARG A 23 9.26 -18.67 -11.69
N GLN A 24 9.10 -18.84 -11.49
CA GLN A 24 9.60 -18.78 -11.00
C GLN A 24 9.60 -18.56 -10.70
N ASN A 25 9.36 -19.05 -11.03
CA ASN A 25 9.46 -18.70 -10.37
C ASN A 25 9.27 -18.49 -9.78
N ARG A 26 9.29 -19.30 -9.68
CA ARG A 26 9.07 -19.01 -8.49
C ARG A 26 8.36 -17.77 -8.02
N VAL A 27 7.18 -17.68 -7.55
CA VAL A 27 6.50 -16.46 -7.28
C VAL A 27 6.61 -16.15 -5.78
N LYS A 28 7.26 -15.03 -5.45
CA LYS A 28 7.24 -14.52 -4.09
C LYS A 28 5.82 -14.08 -3.78
N LYS A 29 5.28 -14.53 -2.68
CA LYS A 29 4.03 -13.98 -2.18
C LYS A 29 4.27 -12.54 -1.76
N LEU A 30 3.43 -11.65 -2.24
CA LEU A 30 3.46 -10.26 -1.80
C LEU A 30 3.02 -10.18 -0.35
N PRO A 31 3.71 -9.39 0.49
CA PRO A 31 3.29 -9.20 1.88
C PRO A 31 1.91 -8.59 1.96
N ARG A 32 1.15 -9.03 2.95
CA ARG A 32 -0.19 -8.51 3.22
C ARG A 32 -0.17 -7.64 4.45
N ILE A 33 -1.07 -6.68 4.50
CA ILE A 33 -1.18 -5.78 5.63
C ILE A 33 -1.92 -6.48 6.75
N VAL A 34 -1.36 -6.40 7.94
CA VAL A 34 -1.96 -6.92 9.18
C VAL A 34 -2.68 -5.80 9.92
N SER A 35 -2.07 -4.60 9.96
CA SER A 35 -2.69 -3.47 10.66
C SER A 35 -2.25 -2.15 10.05
N ALA A 36 -3.09 -1.15 10.23
CA ALA A 36 -2.80 0.22 9.81
C ALA A 36 -3.42 1.15 10.85
N ALA A 37 -2.63 2.11 11.33
CA ALA A 37 -3.09 3.04 12.35
C ALA A 37 -2.50 4.42 12.10
N PRO A 38 -3.27 5.49 12.30
CA PRO A 38 -2.74 6.84 12.14
C PRO A 38 -1.74 7.18 13.24
N VAL A 39 -0.63 7.79 12.84
CA VAL A 39 0.35 8.36 13.76
C VAL A 39 0.00 9.81 14.01
N ILE A 40 -0.18 10.54 12.92
CA ILE A 40 -0.73 11.89 12.89
C ILE A 40 -1.64 11.95 11.66
N HIS A 41 -2.36 13.05 11.50
CA HIS A 41 -3.22 13.21 10.32
C HIS A 41 -2.37 13.10 9.04
N GLY A 42 -2.75 12.16 8.18
CA GLY A 42 -2.10 11.91 6.91
C GLY A 42 -0.91 10.95 6.93
N VAL A 43 -0.53 10.46 8.10
CA VAL A 43 0.62 9.56 8.25
C VAL A 43 0.18 8.29 8.97
N LEU A 44 0.46 7.13 8.37
CA LEU A 44 0.05 5.84 8.90
C LEU A 44 1.26 5.00 9.29
N LYS A 45 1.13 4.26 10.37
CA LYS A 45 2.02 3.14 10.68
C LYS A 45 1.35 1.88 10.17
N ILE A 46 2.07 1.10 9.39
CA ILE A 46 1.54 -0.12 8.78
C ILE A 46 2.44 -1.30 9.16
N VAL A 47 1.80 -2.41 9.50
CA VAL A 47 2.48 -3.66 9.79
C VAL A 47 2.05 -4.67 8.74
N TRP A 48 3.02 -5.35 8.14
CA TRP A 48 2.79 -6.41 7.16
C TRP A 48 3.01 -7.78 7.79
N ASN A 49 2.46 -8.81 7.16
CA ASN A 49 2.51 -10.16 7.71
C ASN A 49 3.88 -10.83 7.67
N ASP A 50 4.85 -10.20 6.99
CA ASP A 50 6.24 -10.67 7.03
C ASP A 50 7.03 -10.05 8.19
N GLY A 51 6.34 -9.30 9.06
CA GLY A 51 6.95 -8.65 10.22
C GLY A 51 7.48 -7.24 9.98
N TYR A 52 7.47 -6.78 8.74
CA TYR A 52 7.95 -5.43 8.46
C TYR A 52 6.96 -4.41 9.00
N GLU A 53 7.49 -3.36 9.65
CA GLU A 53 6.70 -2.21 10.10
C GLU A 53 7.27 -0.97 9.45
N GLY A 54 6.40 -0.12 8.96
CA GLY A 54 6.84 1.10 8.31
C GLY A 54 5.86 2.25 8.48
N VAL A 55 6.35 3.44 8.26
CA VAL A 55 5.56 4.68 8.32
C VAL A 55 5.37 5.15 6.88
N VAL A 56 4.13 5.47 6.54
CA VAL A 56 3.78 5.95 5.21
C VAL A 56 3.17 7.34 5.34
N ASP A 57 3.81 8.32 4.71
CA ASP A 57 3.33 9.70 4.68
C ASP A 57 2.46 9.89 3.44
N LEU A 58 1.16 9.99 3.65
CA LEU A 58 0.20 10.19 2.57
C LEU A 58 -0.18 11.66 2.37
N ARG A 59 0.41 12.56 3.15
CA ARG A 59 0.04 13.98 3.09
C ARG A 59 0.17 14.58 1.70
N PRO A 60 1.28 14.35 0.95
CA PRO A 60 1.35 14.89 -0.41
C PRO A 60 0.29 14.32 -1.34
N THR A 61 -0.05 13.06 -1.19
CA THR A 61 -1.05 12.40 -2.02
C THR A 61 -2.46 12.92 -1.72
N ILE A 62 -2.78 13.04 -0.44
CA ILE A 62 -4.11 13.52 0.01
C ILE A 62 -4.36 14.94 -0.46
N ALA A 63 -3.32 15.77 -0.50
CA ALA A 63 -3.43 17.18 -0.87
C ALA A 63 -3.74 17.39 -2.34
N ARG A 64 -3.50 16.40 -3.19
CA ARG A 64 -3.50 16.60 -4.64
C ARG A 64 -4.82 16.38 -5.35
N GLY A 65 -5.69 15.58 -4.84
CA GLY A 65 -6.84 15.16 -5.62
C GLY A 65 -8.15 15.33 -4.90
N ARG A 66 -9.19 15.64 -5.67
CA ARG A 66 -10.55 15.77 -5.12
C ARG A 66 -11.06 14.48 -4.51
N ILE A 67 -10.63 13.34 -5.06
CA ILE A 67 -11.02 12.02 -4.57
C ILE A 67 -10.54 11.82 -3.12
N PHE A 68 -9.50 12.54 -2.71
CA PHE A 68 -8.97 12.43 -1.36
C PHE A 68 -9.50 13.49 -0.39
N THR A 69 -10.44 14.33 -0.82
CA THR A 69 -11.00 15.39 0.03
C THR A 69 -11.53 14.85 1.35
N TYR A 70 -12.18 13.69 1.29
CA TYR A 70 -12.69 13.02 2.49
C TYR A 70 -11.57 12.83 3.53
N LEU A 71 -10.36 12.50 3.09
CA LEU A 71 -9.22 12.19 3.96
C LEU A 71 -8.55 13.44 4.53
N GLN A 72 -8.93 14.62 4.05
CA GLN A 72 -8.39 15.88 4.60
C GLN A 72 -8.95 16.19 5.96
N ASN A 73 -10.02 15.50 6.38
CA ASN A 73 -10.56 15.59 7.72
C ASN A 73 -9.89 14.52 8.59
N ALA A 74 -9.32 14.93 9.72
CA ALA A 74 -8.57 14.02 10.58
C ALA A 74 -9.42 12.87 11.11
N LYS A 75 -10.70 13.15 11.44
CA LYS A 75 -11.60 12.11 11.94
C LYS A 75 -11.90 11.07 10.86
N ASN A 76 -12.04 11.51 9.62
CA ASN A 76 -12.26 10.62 8.50
C ASN A 76 -11.01 9.77 8.23
N PHE A 77 -9.86 10.39 8.28
CA PHE A 77 -8.59 9.69 8.07
C PHE A 77 -8.41 8.57 9.10
N ALA A 78 -8.82 8.82 10.34
CA ALA A 78 -8.71 7.84 11.42
C ALA A 78 -9.61 6.62 11.23
N LYS A 79 -10.54 6.66 10.29
CA LYS A 79 -11.43 5.53 10.00
C LYS A 79 -10.81 4.51 9.04
N VAL A 80 -9.51 4.59 8.83
CA VAL A 80 -8.77 3.63 8.00
C VAL A 80 -9.02 2.20 8.48
N ARG A 81 -9.17 1.29 7.53
CA ARG A 81 -9.29 -0.13 7.83
C ARG A 81 -8.50 -0.95 6.83
N VAL A 82 -8.09 -2.14 7.25
CA VAL A 82 -7.41 -3.09 6.38
C VAL A 82 -8.49 -3.90 5.66
N SER A 83 -8.31 -4.08 4.36
CA SER A 83 -9.26 -4.89 3.57
C SER A 83 -9.21 -6.34 4.01
N GLU A 84 -10.23 -7.10 3.62
CA GLU A 84 -10.48 -8.46 4.13
C GLU A 84 -9.26 -9.37 4.12
N TYR A 85 -8.47 -9.32 3.07
CA TYR A 85 -7.30 -10.20 2.93
C TYR A 85 -5.97 -9.48 3.08
N GLY A 86 -6.00 -8.22 3.54
CA GLY A 86 -4.78 -7.46 3.72
C GLY A 86 -4.12 -6.98 2.45
N HIS A 87 -4.85 -6.98 1.33
CA HIS A 87 -4.30 -6.52 0.04
C HIS A 87 -4.21 -5.01 -0.06
N SER A 88 -4.95 -4.30 0.79
CA SER A 88 -5.02 -2.84 0.73
C SER A 88 -5.48 -2.29 2.08
N ILE A 89 -5.34 -0.99 2.24
CA ILE A 89 -6.09 -0.24 3.26
C ILE A 89 -7.18 0.54 2.55
N GLU A 90 -8.26 0.84 3.25
CA GLU A 90 -9.40 1.46 2.61
C GLU A 90 -10.16 2.37 3.55
N TRP A 91 -10.89 3.31 2.96
CA TRP A 91 -11.88 4.17 3.62
C TRP A 91 -13.13 4.15 2.77
N ILE A 92 -14.28 4.26 3.44
CA ILE A 92 -15.55 4.42 2.75
C ILE A 92 -16.04 5.82 3.07
N ASN A 93 -16.26 6.65 2.05
CA ASN A 93 -16.72 8.02 2.28
C ASN A 93 -18.24 8.05 2.51
N GLU A 94 -18.78 9.24 2.77
CA GLU A 94 -20.20 9.40 3.10
C GLU A 94 -21.13 9.02 1.95
N LYS A 95 -20.61 8.93 0.73
CA LYS A 95 -21.39 8.51 -0.44
C LYS A 95 -21.27 7.01 -0.70
N GLY A 96 -20.57 6.29 0.18
CA GLY A 96 -20.33 4.86 0.01
C GLY A 96 -19.23 4.54 -0.98
N GLN A 97 -18.46 5.52 -1.42
CA GLN A 97 -17.36 5.30 -2.36
C GLN A 97 -16.11 4.87 -1.61
N GLU A 98 -15.40 3.94 -2.21
CA GLU A 98 -14.18 3.40 -1.61
C GLU A 98 -12.95 4.20 -2.04
N ILE A 99 -12.09 4.47 -1.07
CA ILE A 99 -10.77 5.04 -1.31
C ILE A 99 -9.78 4.02 -0.78
N ASP A 100 -8.86 3.54 -1.63
CA ASP A 100 -7.94 2.51 -1.19
C ASP A 100 -6.52 2.74 -1.69
N PHE A 101 -5.58 2.10 -1.00
CA PHE A 101 -4.17 2.05 -1.40
C PHE A 101 -3.70 0.61 -1.25
N GLY A 102 -3.07 0.08 -2.29
CA GLY A 102 -2.60 -1.29 -2.29
C GLY A 102 -1.41 -1.53 -1.37
N ALA A 103 -1.33 -2.74 -0.85
CA ALA A 103 -0.29 -3.14 0.09
C ALA A 103 1.11 -2.99 -0.50
N ASP A 104 1.30 -3.33 -1.77
CA ASP A 104 2.59 -3.23 -2.44
C ASP A 104 3.01 -1.79 -2.66
N THR A 105 2.07 -0.92 -3.04
CA THR A 105 2.34 0.52 -3.19
C THR A 105 2.76 1.13 -1.85
N LEU A 106 2.04 0.78 -0.79
CA LEU A 106 2.34 1.29 0.55
C LEU A 106 3.68 0.76 1.04
N ARG A 107 3.99 -0.50 0.72
CA ARG A 107 5.28 -1.08 1.11
C ARG A 107 6.44 -0.33 0.45
N SER A 108 6.32 -0.03 -0.83
CA SER A 108 7.32 0.76 -1.55
C SER A 108 7.50 2.14 -0.93
N LYS A 109 6.39 2.79 -0.59
CA LYS A 109 6.45 4.11 0.06
C LYS A 109 7.13 4.03 1.42
N ALA A 110 6.82 3.01 2.22
CA ALA A 110 7.42 2.83 3.54
C ALA A 110 8.92 2.59 3.44
N GLU A 111 9.33 1.75 2.51
CA GLU A 111 10.75 1.45 2.31
C GLU A 111 11.52 2.67 1.81
N ASN A 112 10.92 3.44 0.90
CA ASN A 112 11.54 4.66 0.41
C ASN A 112 11.68 5.69 1.53
N GLN A 113 10.66 5.83 2.37
CA GLN A 113 10.69 6.74 3.50
C GLN A 113 11.81 6.38 4.47
N ALA A 114 11.97 5.09 4.75
CA ALA A 114 13.02 4.60 5.64
C ALA A 114 14.41 4.92 5.07
N ARG A 115 14.58 4.74 3.76
CA ARG A 115 15.85 5.06 3.10
C ARG A 115 16.18 6.54 3.16
N LEU A 116 15.19 7.40 2.94
CA LEU A 116 15.40 8.84 3.01
C LEU A 116 15.79 9.28 4.42
N ASN A 117 15.17 8.70 5.43
CA ASN A 117 15.51 8.99 6.81
C ASN A 117 16.95 8.58 7.13
N GLU A 118 17.37 7.45 6.59
CA GLU A 118 18.74 6.95 6.76
C GLU A 118 19.75 7.90 6.13
N VAL A 119 19.49 8.34 4.89
CA VAL A 119 20.36 9.27 4.17
C VAL A 119 20.42 10.61 4.91
N ALA A 120 19.30 11.11 5.37
CA ALA A 120 19.26 12.37 6.11
C ALA A 120 20.09 12.29 7.41
N SER A 121 20.02 11.14 8.09
CA SER A 121 20.80 10.91 9.29
C SER A 121 22.30 10.96 9.00
N ILE A 122 22.74 10.35 7.90
CA ILE A 122 24.14 10.37 7.48
C ILE A 122 24.59 11.79 7.16
N LEU A 123 23.74 12.57 6.50
CA LEU A 123 24.11 13.91 6.05
C LEU A 123 24.18 14.94 7.20
N GLN A 124 23.71 14.59 8.38
CA GLN A 124 23.77 15.46 9.55
C GLN A 124 25.14 15.46 10.21
N TYR A 125 26.03 14.59 9.81
CA TYR A 125 27.39 14.51 10.34
C TYR A 125 28.42 15.05 9.32
#